data_378666954895968467f0fe9e5d331e6f
#
_entry.id   378666954895968467f0fe9e5d331e6f
#
_cell.length_a   1.000
_cell.length_b   1.000
_cell.length_c   1.000
_cell.angle_alpha   90.00
_cell.angle_beta   90.00
_cell.angle_gamma   90.00
#
_symmetry.space_group_name_H-M   'P 1'
#
loop_
_entity.id
_entity.type
_entity.pdbx_description
1 polymer ?
#
loop_
_entity_poly.entity_id
_entity_poly.type
_entity_poly.pdbx_seq_one_letter_code
_entity_poly.pdbx_strand_id
1 'polypeptide(L)'
;GKIQTYIHLGTGNYHPINAKIYTDLSLFSSDKKLASDVEKFFNYVTGYAKPRNLNKISISPVNLRDTLNNCIDQEISNAKKGKDAEIWAKMNSLVDPNIIDKFYEASNAGVKIFLFVRGVCCLRPGIKNRSENIIVKSIIGRFLEHSRIYCFANGNTMPSRDAKVYISSADLMPRNLNRRVELLVPIENQTVHEQVLDQIMLANYLDQSQSWMLDMNGNYKKIKYSGNDSFS
;
A
#
# COMPACT_ATOMS: atom_id res chain seq x y z
N GLY A 1 18.05 2.13 -35.11
CA GLY A 1 17.39 2.75 -33.96
C GLY A 1 17.46 1.82 -32.77
N LYS A 2 17.58 2.32 -31.56
CA LYS A 2 17.49 1.49 -30.34
C LYS A 2 16.02 1.18 -30.06
N ILE A 3 15.71 -0.09 -29.78
CA ILE A 3 14.38 -0.51 -29.32
C ILE A 3 14.14 0.12 -27.92
N GLN A 4 13.02 0.79 -27.74
CA GLN A 4 12.57 1.31 -26.47
C GLN A 4 11.35 0.54 -26.02
N THR A 5 11.40 -0.01 -24.81
CA THR A 5 10.30 -0.74 -24.20
C THR A 5 9.46 0.20 -23.36
N TYR A 6 8.15 0.17 -23.53
CA TYR A 6 7.16 0.85 -22.72
C TYR A 6 6.39 -0.20 -21.93
N ILE A 7 6.09 0.10 -20.68
CA ILE A 7 5.37 -0.79 -19.79
C ILE A 7 4.17 -0.07 -19.19
N HIS A 8 3.12 -0.85 -18.94
CA HIS A 8 1.94 -0.43 -18.18
C HIS A 8 1.77 -1.37 -16.99
N LEU A 9 1.66 -0.79 -15.79
CA LEU A 9 1.47 -1.48 -14.53
C LEU A 9 0.25 -0.88 -13.83
N GLY A 10 -0.62 -1.70 -13.29
CA GLY A 10 -1.86 -1.23 -12.67
C GLY A 10 -2.17 -1.95 -11.35
N THR A 11 -2.93 -1.27 -10.49
CA THR A 11 -3.45 -1.86 -9.25
C THR A 11 -4.71 -2.69 -9.49
N GLY A 12 -5.38 -2.49 -10.63
CA GLY A 12 -6.66 -3.11 -10.97
C GLY A 12 -6.61 -4.07 -12.14
N ASN A 13 -7.77 -4.54 -12.51
CA ASN A 13 -7.96 -5.48 -13.61
C ASN A 13 -8.27 -4.76 -14.94
N TYR A 14 -7.79 -5.30 -16.05
CA TYR A 14 -8.19 -4.86 -17.40
C TYR A 14 -9.61 -5.36 -17.70
N HIS A 15 -10.63 -4.70 -17.12
CA HIS A 15 -12.02 -5.08 -17.28
C HIS A 15 -12.90 -3.84 -17.54
N PRO A 16 -13.61 -3.74 -18.67
CA PRO A 16 -14.26 -2.50 -19.11
C PRO A 16 -15.41 -2.04 -18.19
N ILE A 17 -16.07 -2.96 -17.49
CA ILE A 17 -17.15 -2.62 -16.54
C ILE A 17 -16.53 -2.15 -15.22
N ASN A 18 -15.57 -2.90 -14.67
CA ASN A 18 -14.93 -2.58 -13.39
C ASN A 18 -14.20 -1.23 -13.45
N ALA A 19 -13.56 -0.92 -14.58
CA ALA A 19 -12.85 0.34 -14.79
C ALA A 19 -13.75 1.60 -14.68
N LYS A 20 -15.07 1.45 -14.81
CA LYS A 20 -16.04 2.55 -14.63
C LYS A 20 -16.45 2.79 -13.19
N ILE A 21 -16.20 1.83 -12.30
CA ILE A 21 -16.70 1.81 -10.92
C ILE A 21 -15.55 1.84 -9.91
N TYR A 22 -14.42 1.20 -10.24
CA TYR A 22 -13.28 1.03 -9.34
C TYR A 22 -12.28 2.19 -9.49
N THR A 23 -11.79 2.69 -8.36
CA THR A 23 -10.65 3.62 -8.35
C THR A 23 -9.36 2.82 -8.37
N ASP A 24 -8.68 2.81 -9.52
CA ASP A 24 -7.40 2.14 -9.69
C ASP A 24 -6.34 3.11 -10.21
N LEU A 25 -5.08 2.70 -10.06
CA LEU A 25 -3.94 3.43 -10.57
C LEU A 25 -3.32 2.70 -11.75
N SER A 26 -2.89 3.48 -12.74
CA SER A 26 -2.16 3.00 -13.91
C SER A 26 -0.85 3.77 -14.04
N LEU A 27 0.27 3.06 -14.03
CA LEU A 27 1.61 3.59 -14.21
C LEU A 27 2.13 3.23 -15.59
N PHE A 28 2.43 4.24 -16.41
CA PHE A 28 3.16 4.08 -17.66
C PHE A 28 4.62 4.48 -17.44
N SER A 29 5.55 3.66 -17.92
CA SER A 29 6.98 3.94 -17.76
C SER A 29 7.80 3.43 -18.93
N SER A 30 8.93 4.09 -19.19
CA SER A 30 9.98 3.64 -20.09
C SER A 30 11.32 3.42 -19.35
N ASP A 31 11.27 3.32 -18.03
CA ASP A 31 12.46 3.03 -17.22
C ASP A 31 13.03 1.65 -17.57
N LYS A 32 14.31 1.60 -17.92
CA LYS A 32 14.96 0.39 -18.43
C LYS A 32 15.06 -0.73 -17.38
N LYS A 33 15.29 -0.38 -16.11
CA LYS A 33 15.39 -1.39 -15.03
C LYS A 33 14.03 -1.99 -14.76
N LEU A 34 12.99 -1.16 -14.74
CA LEU A 34 11.62 -1.61 -14.55
C LEU A 34 11.15 -2.46 -15.75
N ALA A 35 11.48 -2.05 -16.98
CA ALA A 35 11.19 -2.83 -18.19
C ALA A 35 11.89 -4.20 -18.19
N SER A 36 13.16 -4.27 -17.77
CA SER A 36 13.89 -5.53 -17.61
C SER A 36 13.26 -6.45 -16.57
N ASP A 37 12.75 -5.89 -15.47
CA ASP A 37 12.08 -6.70 -14.45
C ASP A 37 10.72 -7.22 -14.93
N VAL A 38 9.97 -6.41 -15.69
CA VAL A 38 8.70 -6.83 -16.31
C VAL A 38 8.94 -7.95 -17.35
N GLU A 39 10.02 -7.90 -18.13
CA GLU A 39 10.42 -8.99 -19.02
C GLU A 39 10.68 -10.29 -18.24
N LYS A 40 11.44 -10.23 -17.14
CA LYS A 40 11.67 -11.38 -16.25
C LYS A 40 10.38 -11.89 -15.63
N PHE A 41 9.46 -11.00 -15.29
CA PHE A 41 8.14 -11.35 -14.78
C PHE A 41 7.33 -12.14 -15.82
N PHE A 42 7.27 -11.69 -17.08
CA PHE A 42 6.58 -12.42 -18.14
C PHE A 42 7.23 -13.79 -18.40
N ASN A 43 8.55 -13.87 -18.40
CA ASN A 43 9.26 -15.15 -18.52
C ASN A 43 8.94 -16.10 -17.36
N TYR A 44 8.75 -15.57 -16.16
CA TYR A 44 8.32 -16.35 -15.00
C TYR A 44 6.89 -16.91 -15.18
N VAL A 45 5.96 -16.06 -15.59
CA VAL A 45 4.54 -16.46 -15.74
C VAL A 45 4.35 -17.46 -16.86
N THR A 46 5.12 -17.35 -17.95
CA THR A 46 5.01 -18.23 -19.12
C THR A 46 5.94 -19.44 -19.07
N GLY A 47 7.09 -19.33 -18.44
CA GLY A 47 8.15 -20.35 -18.46
C GLY A 47 8.41 -21.05 -17.12
N TYR A 48 7.68 -20.71 -16.06
CA TYR A 48 7.80 -21.27 -14.70
C TYR A 48 9.17 -21.10 -14.01
N ALA A 49 10.10 -20.39 -14.62
CA ALA A 49 11.42 -20.14 -14.03
C ALA A 49 11.34 -18.97 -13.05
N LYS A 50 11.61 -19.20 -11.76
CA LYS A 50 11.63 -18.12 -10.76
C LYS A 50 12.61 -17.02 -11.17
N PRO A 51 12.19 -15.75 -11.21
CA PRO A 51 13.05 -14.65 -11.58
C PRO A 51 14.17 -14.48 -10.55
N ARG A 52 15.39 -14.26 -11.05
CA ARG A 52 16.55 -13.92 -10.24
C ARG A 52 16.95 -12.48 -10.50
N ASN A 53 17.49 -11.82 -9.48
CA ASN A 53 18.06 -10.45 -9.59
C ASN A 53 17.07 -9.44 -10.18
N LEU A 54 15.89 -9.30 -9.56
CA LEU A 54 14.97 -8.20 -9.83
C LEU A 54 15.60 -6.89 -9.35
N ASN A 55 15.46 -5.82 -10.12
CA ASN A 55 16.06 -4.52 -9.81
C ASN A 55 15.15 -3.67 -8.92
N LYS A 56 13.84 -3.65 -9.23
CA LYS A 56 12.88 -2.70 -8.65
C LYS A 56 11.61 -3.37 -8.17
N ILE A 57 10.99 -4.23 -9.00
CA ILE A 57 9.72 -4.86 -8.65
C ILE A 57 9.90 -6.01 -7.66
N SER A 58 8.86 -6.23 -6.87
CA SER A 58 8.75 -7.44 -6.05
C SER A 58 7.54 -8.25 -6.51
N ILE A 59 7.68 -9.57 -6.50
CA ILE A 59 6.71 -10.52 -7.05
C ILE A 59 6.25 -11.47 -5.95
N SER A 60 4.95 -11.67 -5.81
CA SER A 60 4.43 -12.79 -5.03
C SER A 60 4.33 -14.04 -5.92
N PRO A 61 4.64 -15.24 -5.42
CA PRO A 61 5.09 -15.58 -4.06
C PRO A 61 6.63 -15.58 -3.88
N VAL A 62 7.37 -14.79 -4.66
CA VAL A 62 8.85 -14.85 -4.72
C VAL A 62 9.49 -14.05 -3.58
N ASN A 63 9.24 -12.71 -3.53
CA ASN A 63 9.89 -11.79 -2.61
C ASN A 63 9.03 -10.60 -2.15
N LEU A 64 7.76 -10.52 -2.59
CA LEU A 64 6.89 -9.38 -2.25
C LEU A 64 6.69 -9.27 -0.72
N ARG A 65 6.41 -10.40 -0.05
CA ARG A 65 6.25 -10.45 1.41
C ARG A 65 7.51 -9.93 2.13
N ASP A 66 8.68 -10.40 1.71
CA ASP A 66 9.95 -10.02 2.32
C ASP A 66 10.22 -8.52 2.14
N THR A 67 9.89 -7.98 0.97
CA THR A 67 10.02 -6.53 0.72
C THR A 67 9.14 -5.72 1.67
N LEU A 68 7.87 -6.10 1.86
CA LEU A 68 6.98 -5.43 2.82
C LEU A 68 7.49 -5.55 4.25
N ASN A 69 7.89 -6.75 4.68
CA ASN A 69 8.45 -6.97 6.01
C ASN A 69 9.69 -6.10 6.24
N ASN A 70 10.61 -6.05 5.28
CA ASN A 70 11.82 -5.23 5.38
C ASN A 70 11.48 -3.74 5.50
N CYS A 71 10.46 -3.25 4.77
CA CYS A 71 10.01 -1.87 4.92
C CYS A 71 9.44 -1.60 6.31
N ILE A 72 8.62 -2.50 6.86
CA ILE A 72 8.07 -2.39 8.22
C ILE A 72 9.21 -2.44 9.25
N ASP A 73 10.17 -3.36 9.10
CA ASP A 73 11.34 -3.47 9.99
C ASP A 73 12.20 -2.21 9.97
N GLN A 74 12.32 -1.55 8.81
CA GLN A 74 13.00 -0.28 8.71
C GLN A 74 12.29 0.82 9.52
N GLU A 75 10.93 0.87 9.47
CA GLU A 75 10.18 1.83 10.29
C GLU A 75 10.29 1.51 11.79
N ILE A 76 10.27 0.24 12.18
CA ILE A 76 10.55 -0.18 13.57
C ILE A 76 11.94 0.30 14.01
N SER A 77 12.95 0.13 13.16
CA SER A 77 14.31 0.59 13.44
C SER A 77 14.39 2.12 13.55
N ASN A 78 13.68 2.86 12.69
CA ASN A 78 13.60 4.31 12.74
C ASN A 78 12.98 4.78 14.06
N ALA A 79 11.83 4.23 14.45
CA ALA A 79 11.16 4.55 15.72
C ALA A 79 12.07 4.28 16.93
N LYS A 80 12.73 3.12 16.98
CA LYS A 80 13.67 2.77 18.07
C LYS A 80 14.87 3.71 18.14
N LYS A 81 15.24 4.38 17.05
CA LYS A 81 16.31 5.40 16.99
C LYS A 81 15.80 6.83 17.25
N GLY A 82 14.53 7.00 17.62
CA GLY A 82 13.92 8.30 17.85
C GLY A 82 13.69 9.14 16.60
N LYS A 83 13.70 8.52 15.42
CA LYS A 83 13.33 9.17 14.15
C LYS A 83 11.83 9.06 13.91
N ASP A 84 11.32 9.93 13.04
CA ASP A 84 9.95 9.78 12.55
C ASP A 84 9.76 8.43 11.87
N ALA A 85 8.67 7.75 12.20
CA ALA A 85 8.36 6.44 11.69
C ALA A 85 6.84 6.31 11.50
N GLU A 86 6.43 6.14 10.24
CA GLU A 86 5.02 6.14 9.90
C GLU A 86 4.75 5.24 8.68
N ILE A 87 3.60 4.55 8.69
CA ILE A 87 3.15 3.68 7.60
C ILE A 87 1.73 4.10 7.20
N TRP A 88 1.55 4.42 5.91
CA TRP A 88 0.23 4.58 5.32
C TRP A 88 0.00 3.45 4.32
N ALA A 89 -1.03 2.66 4.53
CA ALA A 89 -1.32 1.54 3.64
C ALA A 89 -2.80 1.49 3.24
N LYS A 90 -3.04 1.44 1.93
CA LYS A 90 -4.38 1.31 1.34
C LYS A 90 -4.50 -0.04 0.66
N MET A 91 -5.58 -0.77 0.95
CA MET A 91 -5.84 -2.10 0.42
C MET A 91 -7.33 -2.45 0.50
N ASN A 92 -7.72 -3.52 -0.19
CA ASN A 92 -9.09 -3.98 -0.06
C ASN A 92 -9.28 -4.83 1.20
N SER A 93 -8.33 -5.70 1.53
CA SER A 93 -8.44 -6.62 2.67
C SER A 93 -7.11 -6.82 3.39
N LEU A 94 -7.18 -6.88 4.72
CA LEU A 94 -6.08 -7.17 5.63
C LEU A 94 -6.42 -8.39 6.47
N VAL A 95 -5.89 -9.57 6.09
CA VAL A 95 -6.25 -10.87 6.69
C VAL A 95 -5.01 -11.70 7.05
N ASP A 96 -3.85 -11.41 6.45
CA ASP A 96 -2.62 -12.18 6.68
C ASP A 96 -2.13 -12.03 8.13
N PRO A 97 -2.09 -13.12 8.92
CA PRO A 97 -1.75 -13.04 10.33
C PRO A 97 -0.32 -12.55 10.56
N ASN A 98 0.64 -12.95 9.72
CA ASN A 98 2.04 -12.56 9.90
C ASN A 98 2.24 -11.06 9.67
N ILE A 99 1.56 -10.47 8.69
CA ILE A 99 1.60 -9.02 8.45
C ILE A 99 0.88 -8.26 9.57
N ILE A 100 -0.24 -8.80 10.07
CA ILE A 100 -0.96 -8.20 11.21
C ILE A 100 -0.08 -8.18 12.46
N ASP A 101 0.59 -9.29 12.78
CA ASP A 101 1.51 -9.36 13.90
C ASP A 101 2.69 -8.39 13.73
N LYS A 102 3.17 -8.23 12.49
CA LYS A 102 4.23 -7.27 12.15
C LYS A 102 3.79 -5.81 12.36
N PHE A 103 2.54 -5.48 12.02
CA PHE A 103 1.97 -4.16 12.33
C PHE A 103 1.82 -3.94 13.84
N TYR A 104 1.45 -4.96 14.61
CA TYR A 104 1.41 -4.86 16.07
C TYR A 104 2.81 -4.64 16.67
N GLU A 105 3.84 -5.36 16.16
CA GLU A 105 5.22 -5.12 16.54
C GLU A 105 5.66 -3.67 16.24
N ALA A 106 5.32 -3.16 15.05
CA ALA A 106 5.63 -1.80 14.66
C ALA A 106 4.93 -0.76 15.54
N SER A 107 3.64 -0.96 15.83
CA SER A 107 2.90 -0.10 16.76
C SER A 107 3.53 -0.07 18.15
N ASN A 108 3.93 -1.23 18.69
CA ASN A 108 4.60 -1.31 19.99
C ASN A 108 5.98 -0.64 20.00
N ALA A 109 6.64 -0.55 18.85
CA ALA A 109 7.90 0.17 18.69
C ALA A 109 7.70 1.70 18.54
N GLY A 110 6.45 2.19 18.46
CA GLY A 110 6.14 3.61 18.33
C GLY A 110 5.87 4.07 16.89
N VAL A 111 5.80 3.17 15.92
CA VAL A 111 5.44 3.52 14.53
C VAL A 111 3.97 3.90 14.47
N LYS A 112 3.65 5.06 13.87
CA LYS A 112 2.27 5.47 13.58
C LYS A 112 1.78 4.76 12.31
N ILE A 113 0.62 4.12 12.36
CA ILE A 113 0.12 3.29 11.27
C ILE A 113 -1.30 3.71 10.90
N PHE A 114 -1.48 4.13 9.65
CA PHE A 114 -2.78 4.50 9.08
C PHE A 114 -3.15 3.52 7.97
N LEU A 115 -4.22 2.77 8.19
CA LEU A 115 -4.69 1.73 7.27
C LEU A 115 -6.03 2.14 6.67
N PHE A 116 -6.11 2.13 5.33
CA PHE A 116 -7.35 2.36 4.57
C PHE A 116 -7.81 1.01 4.02
N VAL A 117 -8.75 0.37 4.73
CA VAL A 117 -9.23 -0.98 4.42
C VAL A 117 -10.73 -0.95 4.17
N ARG A 118 -11.15 -1.17 2.93
CA ARG A 118 -12.58 -1.10 2.58
C ARG A 118 -13.35 -2.42 2.79
N GLY A 119 -12.67 -3.54 2.84
CA GLY A 119 -13.24 -4.88 2.99
C GLY A 119 -12.89 -5.51 4.34
N VAL A 120 -12.54 -6.79 4.31
CA VAL A 120 -12.23 -7.53 5.53
C VAL A 120 -10.96 -7.01 6.20
N CYS A 121 -11.06 -6.67 7.48
CA CYS A 121 -9.93 -6.30 8.33
C CYS A 121 -9.92 -7.18 9.59
N CYS A 122 -8.93 -8.07 9.69
CA CYS A 122 -8.74 -8.93 10.86
C CYS A 122 -7.86 -8.28 11.95
N LEU A 123 -7.27 -7.12 11.65
CA LEU A 123 -6.51 -6.34 12.62
C LEU A 123 -7.47 -5.56 13.54
N ARG A 124 -7.15 -5.49 14.83
CA ARG A 124 -7.88 -4.69 15.85
C ARG A 124 -7.05 -3.46 16.23
N PRO A 125 -7.49 -2.24 15.89
CA PRO A 125 -6.79 -1.01 16.25
C PRO A 125 -7.11 -0.60 17.70
N GLY A 126 -6.26 0.27 18.30
CA GLY A 126 -6.53 0.94 19.56
C GLY A 126 -6.45 0.06 20.80
N ILE A 127 -5.93 -1.16 20.73
CA ILE A 127 -5.73 -2.05 21.88
C ILE A 127 -4.48 -1.61 22.64
N LYS A 128 -4.63 -1.38 23.94
CA LYS A 128 -3.54 -0.98 24.83
C LYS A 128 -2.37 -1.96 24.79
N ASN A 129 -1.15 -1.42 24.72
CA ASN A 129 0.12 -2.18 24.60
C ASN A 129 0.18 -3.12 23.38
N ARG A 130 -0.59 -2.86 22.32
CA ARG A 130 -0.59 -3.69 21.11
C ARG A 130 -0.77 -2.87 19.82
N SER A 131 -1.82 -2.07 19.73
CA SER A 131 -2.18 -1.35 18.53
C SER A 131 -2.63 0.10 18.79
N GLU A 132 -2.09 0.71 19.83
CA GLU A 132 -2.43 2.09 20.23
C GLU A 132 -2.10 3.11 19.13
N ASN A 133 -1.07 2.82 18.34
CA ASN A 133 -0.61 3.67 17.25
C ASN A 133 -1.19 3.27 15.88
N ILE A 134 -2.20 2.39 15.85
CA ILE A 134 -2.85 1.95 14.62
C ILE A 134 -4.23 2.56 14.50
N ILE A 135 -4.49 3.21 13.37
CA ILE A 135 -5.79 3.73 12.97
C ILE A 135 -6.22 3.00 11.70
N VAL A 136 -7.48 2.54 11.67
CA VAL A 136 -8.07 1.88 10.50
C VAL A 136 -9.29 2.67 10.05
N LYS A 137 -9.28 3.11 8.78
CA LYS A 137 -10.39 3.79 8.10
C LYS A 137 -10.91 2.95 6.95
N SER A 138 -12.22 3.04 6.70
CA SER A 138 -12.85 2.60 5.46
C SER A 138 -13.53 3.78 4.80
N ILE A 139 -13.26 4.00 3.52
CA ILE A 139 -13.84 5.11 2.74
C ILE A 139 -14.94 4.54 1.85
N ILE A 140 -16.16 5.07 1.98
CA ILE A 140 -17.34 4.62 1.24
C ILE A 140 -17.92 5.80 0.48
N GLY A 141 -17.72 5.81 -0.84
CA GLY A 141 -18.18 6.85 -1.74
C GLY A 141 -18.91 6.30 -2.97
N ARG A 142 -19.03 7.12 -3.99
CA ARG A 142 -19.65 6.76 -5.27
C ARG A 142 -18.89 5.64 -5.99
N PHE A 143 -17.57 5.68 -5.92
CA PHE A 143 -16.69 4.69 -6.54
C PHE A 143 -16.19 3.69 -5.51
N LEU A 144 -15.85 2.49 -5.96
CA LEU A 144 -15.26 1.48 -5.13
C LEU A 144 -13.75 1.73 -5.01
N GLU A 145 -13.30 2.05 -3.80
CA GLU A 145 -11.88 2.20 -3.51
C GLU A 145 -11.15 0.85 -3.71
N HIS A 146 -10.29 0.77 -4.75
CA HIS A 146 -9.73 -0.52 -5.16
C HIS A 146 -8.21 -0.51 -5.28
N SER A 147 -7.58 0.64 -5.41
CA SER A 147 -6.12 0.75 -5.47
C SER A 147 -5.44 0.21 -4.22
N ARG A 148 -4.26 -0.41 -4.39
CA ARG A 148 -3.39 -0.82 -3.28
C ARG A 148 -2.13 0.03 -3.33
N ILE A 149 -1.87 0.71 -2.23
CA ILE A 149 -0.77 1.66 -2.08
C ILE A 149 -0.13 1.43 -0.72
N TYR A 150 1.18 1.35 -0.67
CA TYR A 150 1.95 1.17 0.56
C TYR A 150 3.02 2.26 0.65
N CYS A 151 2.97 3.08 1.70
CA CYS A 151 3.88 4.18 1.93
C CYS A 151 4.57 4.01 3.28
N PHE A 152 5.88 4.23 3.30
CA PHE A 152 6.73 4.15 4.49
C PHE A 152 7.53 5.44 4.62
N ALA A 153 7.53 6.03 5.80
CA ALA A 153 8.10 7.36 6.08
C ALA A 153 9.63 7.44 5.86
N ASN A 154 10.33 6.31 5.98
CA ASN A 154 11.77 6.19 5.78
C ASN A 154 12.60 7.15 6.68
N GLY A 155 12.11 7.38 7.90
CA GLY A 155 12.77 8.24 8.89
C GLY A 155 12.44 9.72 8.80
N ASN A 156 11.39 10.10 8.05
CA ASN A 156 10.93 11.48 7.86
C ASN A 156 9.46 11.63 8.28
N THR A 157 9.03 12.87 8.52
CA THR A 157 7.61 13.17 8.75
C THR A 157 6.81 13.01 7.45
N MET A 158 5.67 12.34 7.50
CA MET A 158 4.79 12.15 6.33
C MET A 158 3.85 13.36 6.12
N PRO A 159 3.58 13.75 4.86
CA PRO A 159 4.14 13.25 3.62
C PRO A 159 5.56 13.75 3.35
N SER A 160 6.42 12.95 2.74
CA SER A 160 7.81 13.30 2.44
C SER A 160 8.23 12.80 1.07
N ARG A 161 9.08 13.57 0.39
CA ARG A 161 9.72 13.15 -0.87
C ARG A 161 10.64 11.94 -0.73
N ASP A 162 11.15 11.71 0.48
CA ASP A 162 12.04 10.57 0.79
C ASP A 162 11.27 9.34 1.25
N ALA A 163 9.95 9.43 1.38
CA ALA A 163 9.10 8.29 1.70
C ALA A 163 9.18 7.21 0.60
N LYS A 164 9.17 5.96 1.00
CA LYS A 164 9.06 4.86 0.04
C LYS A 164 7.60 4.65 -0.31
N VAL A 165 7.25 4.81 -1.58
CA VAL A 165 5.89 4.67 -2.09
C VAL A 165 5.84 3.52 -3.09
N TYR A 166 4.86 2.63 -2.91
CA TYR A 166 4.62 1.49 -3.78
C TYR A 166 3.15 1.42 -4.18
N ILE A 167 2.90 0.99 -5.41
CA ILE A 167 1.59 0.51 -5.86
C ILE A 167 1.63 -1.00 -6.01
N SER A 168 0.50 -1.67 -5.83
CA SER A 168 0.44 -3.13 -5.87
C SER A 168 -0.88 -3.66 -6.45
N SER A 169 -0.84 -4.88 -6.97
CA SER A 169 -2.04 -5.68 -7.24
C SER A 169 -2.45 -6.54 -6.03
N ALA A 170 -1.56 -6.71 -5.04
CA ALA A 170 -1.77 -7.56 -3.88
C ALA A 170 -2.52 -6.86 -2.74
N ASP A 171 -3.52 -7.52 -2.19
CA ASP A 171 -4.00 -7.29 -0.84
C ASP A 171 -3.12 -8.02 0.18
N LEU A 172 -3.21 -7.64 1.46
CA LEU A 172 -2.50 -8.32 2.54
C LEU A 172 -3.29 -9.55 3.03
N MET A 173 -3.38 -10.52 2.13
CA MET A 173 -4.06 -11.80 2.35
C MET A 173 -3.11 -12.97 2.07
N PRO A 174 -3.21 -14.11 2.78
CA PRO A 174 -2.36 -15.28 2.53
C PRO A 174 -2.37 -15.74 1.08
N ARG A 175 -3.52 -15.69 0.41
CA ARG A 175 -3.63 -16.06 -1.01
C ARG A 175 -2.82 -15.15 -1.93
N ASN A 176 -2.81 -13.83 -1.66
CA ASN A 176 -2.09 -12.84 -2.46
C ASN A 176 -0.58 -12.91 -2.20
N LEU A 177 -0.18 -13.13 -0.95
CA LEU A 177 1.23 -13.11 -0.56
C LEU A 177 1.96 -14.44 -0.77
N ASN A 178 1.23 -15.58 -0.87
CA ASN A 178 1.85 -16.91 -0.90
C ASN A 178 1.48 -17.77 -2.12
N ARG A 179 0.39 -17.44 -2.85
CA ARG A 179 -0.13 -18.34 -3.89
C ARG A 179 -0.36 -17.67 -5.23
N ARG A 180 -0.86 -16.43 -5.25
CA ARG A 180 -1.11 -15.67 -6.48
C ARG A 180 0.16 -15.02 -6.99
N VAL A 181 0.21 -14.81 -8.28
CA VAL A 181 1.24 -13.96 -8.89
C VAL A 181 0.73 -12.52 -8.81
N GLU A 182 1.41 -11.72 -7.99
CA GLU A 182 1.08 -10.32 -7.72
C GLU A 182 2.35 -9.48 -7.82
N LEU A 183 2.20 -8.18 -8.04
CA LEU A 183 3.31 -7.24 -8.16
C LEU A 183 3.25 -6.16 -7.08
N LEU A 184 4.43 -5.75 -6.62
CA LEU A 184 4.68 -4.55 -5.83
C LEU A 184 5.70 -3.71 -6.58
N VAL A 185 5.33 -2.48 -6.94
CA VAL A 185 6.07 -1.60 -7.84
C VAL A 185 6.43 -0.32 -7.12
N PRO A 186 7.73 0.03 -6.97
CA PRO A 186 8.13 1.30 -6.36
C PRO A 186 7.83 2.47 -7.31
N ILE A 187 7.40 3.58 -6.73
CA ILE A 187 7.19 4.85 -7.42
C ILE A 187 8.38 5.74 -7.14
N GLU A 188 9.30 5.80 -8.09
CA GLU A 188 10.57 6.56 -7.96
C GLU A 188 10.57 7.90 -8.72
N ASN A 189 9.68 8.06 -9.72
CA ASN A 189 9.52 9.34 -10.41
C ASN A 189 8.89 10.34 -9.44
N GLN A 190 9.58 11.45 -9.18
CA GLN A 190 9.21 12.42 -8.15
C GLN A 190 7.81 12.99 -8.34
N THR A 191 7.43 13.33 -9.57
CA THR A 191 6.10 13.87 -9.88
C THR A 191 5.00 12.84 -9.59
N VAL A 192 5.21 11.59 -10.02
CA VAL A 192 4.25 10.49 -9.77
C VAL A 192 4.19 10.14 -8.29
N HIS A 193 5.33 10.18 -7.61
CA HIS A 193 5.43 9.98 -6.17
C HIS A 193 4.57 11.00 -5.40
N GLU A 194 4.73 12.29 -5.72
CA GLU A 194 3.92 13.38 -5.15
C GLU A 194 2.43 13.20 -5.48
N GLN A 195 2.08 12.82 -6.70
CA GLN A 195 0.68 12.53 -7.06
C GLN A 195 0.07 11.41 -6.20
N VAL A 196 0.79 10.31 -6.00
CA VAL A 196 0.28 9.18 -5.21
C VAL A 196 0.23 9.53 -3.72
N LEU A 197 1.28 10.16 -3.18
CA LEU A 197 1.38 10.43 -1.76
C LEU A 197 0.50 11.61 -1.34
N ASP A 198 0.61 12.76 -2.02
CA ASP A 198 -0.02 14.00 -1.59
C ASP A 198 -1.47 14.13 -2.10
N GLN A 199 -1.74 13.72 -3.35
CA GLN A 199 -3.07 13.89 -3.92
C GLN A 199 -4.02 12.72 -3.62
N ILE A 200 -3.48 11.50 -3.39
CA ILE A 200 -4.30 10.33 -3.11
C ILE A 200 -4.24 9.93 -1.65
N MET A 201 -3.06 9.60 -1.12
CA MET A 201 -2.95 9.08 0.24
C MET A 201 -3.25 10.14 1.29
N LEU A 202 -2.74 11.36 1.12
CA LEU A 202 -3.04 12.47 2.04
C LEU A 202 -4.53 12.85 1.97
N ALA A 203 -5.15 12.86 0.80
CA ALA A 203 -6.58 13.09 0.66
C ALA A 203 -7.39 12.02 1.42
N ASN A 204 -7.03 10.74 1.29
CA ASN A 204 -7.66 9.66 2.06
C ASN A 204 -7.42 9.81 3.58
N TYR A 205 -6.22 10.25 3.97
CA TYR A 205 -5.88 10.52 5.36
C TYR A 205 -6.74 11.64 5.96
N LEU A 206 -6.94 12.74 5.23
CA LEU A 206 -7.70 13.92 5.67
C LEU A 206 -9.22 13.75 5.54
N ASP A 207 -9.71 12.82 4.68
CA ASP A 207 -11.15 12.65 4.48
C ASP A 207 -11.88 12.32 5.80
N GLN A 208 -12.95 13.06 6.06
CA GLN A 208 -13.87 12.84 7.16
C GLN A 208 -15.31 12.58 6.66
N SER A 209 -15.63 13.04 5.46
CA SER A 209 -16.99 13.03 4.94
C SER A 209 -17.49 11.63 4.56
N GLN A 210 -16.61 10.80 4.00
CA GLN A 210 -16.92 9.46 3.53
C GLN A 210 -16.25 8.36 4.37
N SER A 211 -15.56 8.73 5.45
CA SER A 211 -14.76 7.83 6.27
C SER A 211 -15.51 7.21 7.44
N TRP A 212 -15.20 5.94 7.66
CA TRP A 212 -15.66 5.14 8.79
C TRP A 212 -14.45 4.62 9.55
N MET A 213 -14.41 4.82 10.85
CA MET A 213 -13.34 4.37 11.74
C MET A 213 -13.68 3.01 12.32
N LEU A 214 -12.73 2.07 12.26
CA LEU A 214 -12.82 0.80 12.97
C LEU A 214 -12.41 1.00 14.44
N ASP A 215 -13.26 0.56 15.36
CA ASP A 215 -12.93 0.58 16.79
C ASP A 215 -12.30 -0.76 17.26
N MET A 216 -11.79 -0.78 18.49
CA MET A 216 -11.16 -1.96 19.11
C MET A 216 -12.09 -3.17 19.23
N ASN A 217 -13.40 -2.98 19.19
CA ASN A 217 -14.41 -4.04 19.27
C ASN A 217 -14.75 -4.61 17.90
N GLY A 218 -14.23 -4.00 16.79
CA GLY A 218 -14.49 -4.42 15.43
C GLY A 218 -15.71 -3.76 14.81
N ASN A 219 -16.22 -2.68 15.38
CA ASN A 219 -17.34 -1.93 14.84
C ASN A 219 -16.83 -0.74 14.03
N TYR A 220 -17.48 -0.46 12.90
CA TYR A 220 -17.26 0.74 12.12
C TYR A 220 -18.21 1.84 12.53
N LYS A 221 -17.65 3.04 12.81
CA LYS A 221 -18.41 4.24 13.13
C LYS A 221 -18.09 5.33 12.12
N LYS A 222 -19.13 5.94 11.54
CA LYS A 222 -18.95 7.08 10.64
C LYS A 222 -18.31 8.25 11.39
N ILE A 223 -17.29 8.87 10.78
CA ILE A 223 -16.68 10.08 11.33
C ILE A 223 -17.73 11.19 11.28
N LYS A 224 -17.90 11.92 12.39
CA LYS A 224 -18.76 13.11 12.41
C LYS A 224 -17.97 14.24 11.76
N TYR A 225 -18.48 14.73 10.63
CA TYR A 225 -17.93 15.88 9.95
C TYR A 225 -18.08 17.14 10.82
N SER A 226 -16.99 17.80 11.14
CA SER A 226 -16.99 19.01 11.99
C SER A 226 -17.13 20.35 11.22
N GLY A 227 -17.44 20.30 9.94
CA GLY A 227 -17.92 21.46 9.18
C GLY A 227 -16.90 22.53 8.73
N ASN A 228 -15.60 22.33 9.00
CA ASN A 228 -14.58 23.37 8.70
C ASN A 228 -13.59 23.04 7.58
N ASP A 229 -13.71 21.93 6.90
CA ASP A 229 -12.80 21.58 5.81
C ASP A 229 -13.48 21.70 4.44
N SER A 230 -13.00 22.66 3.67
CA SER A 230 -13.41 23.01 2.32
C SER A 230 -12.88 22.03 1.27
N PHE A 231 -13.29 20.79 1.31
CA PHE A 231 -13.18 19.87 0.18
C PHE A 231 -14.56 19.24 -0.08
N SER A 232 -15.37 19.98 -0.80
CA SER A 232 -16.59 19.51 -1.45
C SER A 232 -16.33 19.32 -2.93
#